data_dd0cf990b411bcc6ffd7b9a62a3fc2c8
#
_entry.id   dd0cf990b411bcc6ffd7b9a62a3fc2c8
#
_cell.length_a   1.000
_cell.length_b   1.000
_cell.length_c   1.000
_cell.angle_alpha   90.00
_cell.angle_beta   90.00
_cell.angle_gamma   90.00
#
_symmetry.space_group_name_H-M   'P 1'
#
loop_
_entity.id
_entity.type
_entity.pdbx_description
1 polymer ?
#
loop_
_entity_poly.entity_id
_entity_poly.type
_entity_poly.pdbx_seq_one_letter_code
_entity_poly.pdbx_strand_id
1 'polypeptide(L)'
;MRFFHSRTCPPLPGKLWSRQPRRNGATNMSEHQLDHRAGVIAAVVPCYRERASILDVLEKIGAEVSHIIVVDDACPDGTGEWVRSECADPRLTVVTHTANQGVGGATLSGYTKAIELGADIIVKLDGDGQMNPEMISRLVRPILEGRADYAKGNRFFRLQGISGMPKMRLVGNVILSFASKVSSGYWKIFDPTNGFTAIHVKVAKILPLDQIDKSFFFESDMLYHLNVNRAVVADVPIDAIYGDETSHLKISRILLPFAWKHLNNLVNRLIINYLFRDFSFASVQLLVGMVLIAFGTIFGGINWYESVSTGIVAVTGVIVLAALTFSFGAILLLGFLNHDIQNQPQRPLYPDL
;
A
#
# COMPACT_ATOMS: atom_id res chain seq x y z
N MET A 1 69.33 -8.43 -14.41
CA MET A 1 69.91 -7.92 -15.69
C MET A 1 68.80 -7.39 -16.59
N ARG A 2 68.92 -6.10 -17.03
CA ARG A 2 68.13 -5.31 -18.01
C ARG A 2 66.73 -4.91 -17.62
N PHE A 3 66.52 -3.70 -17.07
CA PHE A 3 66.12 -2.41 -17.62
C PHE A 3 65.07 -2.47 -18.73
N PHE A 4 63.82 -1.96 -18.45
CA PHE A 4 63.03 -1.29 -19.46
C PHE A 4 62.46 0.03 -18.95
N HIS A 5 62.67 1.03 -19.80
CA HIS A 5 62.49 2.46 -19.61
C HIS A 5 61.04 2.90 -19.43
N SER A 6 60.89 3.89 -18.57
CA SER A 6 59.76 4.83 -18.51
C SER A 6 59.62 5.61 -19.83
N ARG A 7 58.45 5.66 -20.41
CA ARG A 7 58.07 6.68 -21.40
C ARG A 7 57.00 7.57 -20.79
N THR A 8 57.40 8.80 -20.52
CA THR A 8 56.54 9.94 -20.21
C THR A 8 55.80 10.40 -21.46
N CYS A 9 54.47 10.51 -21.40
CA CYS A 9 53.67 11.21 -22.41
C CYS A 9 53.58 12.71 -22.05
N PRO A 10 53.64 13.60 -23.04
CA PRO A 10 53.55 15.06 -22.84
C PRO A 10 52.06 15.49 -22.62
N PRO A 11 51.81 16.64 -21.96
CA PRO A 11 50.50 17.17 -21.72
C PRO A 11 49.89 17.82 -22.96
N LEU A 12 48.61 17.55 -23.23
CA LEU A 12 47.79 18.21 -24.25
C LEU A 12 47.32 19.60 -23.79
N PRO A 13 47.21 20.57 -24.72
CA PRO A 13 46.92 21.98 -24.40
C PRO A 13 45.44 22.18 -24.04
N GLY A 14 45.20 23.12 -23.12
CA GLY A 14 43.92 23.48 -22.58
C GLY A 14 42.87 23.88 -23.60
N LYS A 15 41.64 23.38 -23.42
CA LYS A 15 40.41 23.96 -23.99
C LYS A 15 39.59 24.58 -22.88
N LEU A 16 39.41 25.89 -23.03
CA LEU A 16 38.45 26.69 -22.28
C LEU A 16 37.06 26.05 -22.40
N TRP A 17 36.48 25.66 -21.26
CA TRP A 17 35.06 25.43 -21.13
C TRP A 17 34.45 26.60 -20.39
N SER A 18 33.59 27.28 -21.12
CA SER A 18 32.77 28.41 -20.72
C SER A 18 31.96 28.14 -19.46
N ARG A 19 31.91 29.14 -18.63
CA ARG A 19 31.11 29.26 -17.40
C ARG A 19 29.64 28.80 -17.61
N GLN A 20 29.25 27.75 -16.93
CA GLN A 20 27.82 27.51 -16.68
C GLN A 20 27.30 28.53 -15.67
N PRO A 21 26.09 29.08 -15.87
CA PRO A 21 25.49 29.98 -14.89
C PRO A 21 25.15 29.20 -13.62
N ARG A 22 25.58 29.72 -12.49
CA ARG A 22 25.16 29.28 -11.16
C ARG A 22 23.63 29.36 -11.11
N ARG A 23 22.96 28.23 -11.01
CA ARG A 23 21.57 28.16 -10.52
C ARG A 23 21.61 28.48 -9.01
N ASN A 24 21.55 29.76 -8.68
CA ASN A 24 21.11 30.22 -7.38
C ASN A 24 19.58 30.03 -7.33
N GLY A 25 19.10 29.29 -6.34
CA GLY A 25 17.66 29.20 -6.09
C GLY A 25 17.20 27.90 -5.43
N ALA A 26 18.07 27.19 -4.68
CA ALA A 26 17.53 26.34 -3.63
C ALA A 26 17.29 27.24 -2.41
N THR A 27 16.15 27.85 -2.37
CA THR A 27 15.62 28.46 -1.14
C THR A 27 15.46 27.35 -0.12
N ASN A 28 16.37 27.29 0.85
CA ASN A 28 16.15 26.61 2.11
C ASN A 28 14.87 27.22 2.70
N MET A 29 13.75 26.55 2.53
CA MET A 29 12.55 26.83 3.32
C MET A 29 12.94 26.49 4.76
N SER A 30 13.08 27.51 5.59
CA SER A 30 13.32 27.36 7.02
C SER A 30 12.15 26.57 7.65
N GLU A 31 12.44 25.77 8.68
CA GLU A 31 11.45 25.00 9.45
C GLU A 31 10.28 25.87 9.94
N HIS A 32 10.47 27.18 10.07
CA HIS A 32 9.42 28.15 10.42
C HIS A 32 8.39 28.43 9.32
N GLN A 33 8.62 28.07 8.05
CA GLN A 33 7.64 28.25 6.98
C GLN A 33 6.70 27.04 6.79
N LEU A 34 6.98 25.92 7.45
CA LEU A 34 6.08 24.75 7.49
C LEU A 34 4.89 24.96 8.42
N ASP A 35 4.98 25.88 9.38
CA ASP A 35 3.96 26.14 10.40
C ASP A 35 2.69 26.84 9.86
N HIS A 36 2.69 27.40 8.65
CA HIS A 36 1.54 28.07 8.03
C HIS A 36 0.75 27.21 7.03
N ARG A 37 1.04 25.91 6.92
CA ARG A 37 0.27 24.92 6.12
C ARG A 37 -0.14 23.67 6.91
N ALA A 38 -0.22 23.77 8.23
CA ALA A 38 -0.81 22.71 9.04
C ALA A 38 -2.32 22.65 8.73
N GLY A 39 -2.70 21.81 7.77
CA GLY A 39 -4.11 21.50 7.52
C GLY A 39 -4.75 20.89 8.78
N VAL A 40 -6.07 20.98 8.90
CA VAL A 40 -6.84 20.37 9.98
C VAL A 40 -6.68 18.86 9.93
N ILE A 41 -5.99 18.27 10.92
CA ILE A 41 -5.76 16.83 11.02
C ILE A 41 -6.79 16.20 11.95
N ALA A 42 -7.48 15.16 11.50
CA ALA A 42 -8.35 14.33 12.32
C ALA A 42 -7.73 12.93 12.51
N ALA A 43 -7.65 12.46 13.74
CA ALA A 43 -7.27 11.10 14.09
C ALA A 43 -8.51 10.23 14.27
N VAL A 44 -8.64 9.15 13.51
CA VAL A 44 -9.71 8.16 13.62
C VAL A 44 -9.18 6.92 14.32
N VAL A 45 -9.81 6.57 15.43
CA VAL A 45 -9.45 5.43 16.27
C VAL A 45 -10.64 4.47 16.32
N PRO A 46 -10.70 3.46 15.42
CA PRO A 46 -11.68 2.39 15.56
C PRO A 46 -11.36 1.60 16.82
N CYS A 47 -12.37 1.25 17.63
CA CYS A 47 -12.17 0.47 18.84
C CYS A 47 -13.19 -0.64 19.01
N TYR A 48 -12.70 -1.82 19.45
CA TYR A 48 -13.50 -2.97 19.82
C TYR A 48 -12.75 -3.81 20.85
N ARG A 49 -13.18 -3.78 22.13
CA ARG A 49 -12.52 -4.47 23.27
C ARG A 49 -11.12 -3.96 23.60
N GLU A 50 -10.88 -2.68 23.44
CA GLU A 50 -9.56 -2.05 23.65
C GLU A 50 -9.54 -1.15 24.88
N ARG A 51 -10.42 -1.41 25.86
CA ARG A 51 -10.55 -0.60 27.07
C ARG A 51 -9.25 -0.48 27.86
N ALA A 52 -8.34 -1.49 27.77
CA ALA A 52 -7.09 -1.49 28.51
C ALA A 52 -6.03 -0.51 27.97
N SER A 53 -6.08 -0.18 26.67
CA SER A 53 -5.01 0.55 25.97
C SER A 53 -5.46 1.89 25.38
N ILE A 54 -6.76 2.04 25.09
CA ILE A 54 -7.24 3.18 24.30
C ILE A 54 -6.97 4.54 24.94
N LEU A 55 -7.09 4.70 26.26
CA LEU A 55 -6.82 5.98 26.93
C LEU A 55 -5.35 6.38 26.80
N ASP A 56 -4.42 5.43 26.95
CA ASP A 56 -2.99 5.66 26.77
C ASP A 56 -2.66 6.07 25.33
N VAL A 57 -3.41 5.53 24.35
CA VAL A 57 -3.29 5.92 22.94
C VAL A 57 -3.77 7.36 22.74
N LEU A 58 -4.94 7.70 23.27
CA LEU A 58 -5.53 9.04 23.12
C LEU A 58 -4.67 10.13 23.79
N GLU A 59 -4.11 9.85 24.97
CA GLU A 59 -3.22 10.79 25.68
C GLU A 59 -1.95 11.12 24.92
N LYS A 60 -1.43 10.18 24.13
CA LYS A 60 -0.22 10.36 23.31
C LYS A 60 -0.47 11.06 21.97
N ILE A 61 -1.73 11.35 21.61
CA ILE A 61 -2.05 12.11 20.40
C ILE A 61 -1.67 13.57 20.60
N GLY A 62 -0.68 14.04 19.82
CA GLY A 62 -0.10 15.37 19.93
C GLY A 62 -1.06 16.51 19.57
N ALA A 63 -0.59 17.74 19.81
CA ALA A 63 -1.37 18.95 19.58
C ALA A 63 -1.55 19.27 18.06
N GLU A 64 -0.80 18.63 17.18
CA GLU A 64 -0.97 18.75 15.73
C GLU A 64 -2.30 18.19 15.24
N VAL A 65 -2.96 17.32 16.02
CA VAL A 65 -4.27 16.76 15.70
C VAL A 65 -5.36 17.67 16.24
N SER A 66 -6.25 18.14 15.37
CA SER A 66 -7.35 19.03 15.69
C SER A 66 -8.62 18.31 16.15
N HIS A 67 -8.85 17.07 15.70
CA HIS A 67 -10.02 16.26 16.03
C HIS A 67 -9.59 14.82 16.32
N ILE A 68 -10.10 14.26 17.41
CA ILE A 68 -9.92 12.85 17.77
C ILE A 68 -11.28 12.17 17.67
N ILE A 69 -11.41 11.20 16.79
CA ILE A 69 -12.67 10.51 16.50
C ILE A 69 -12.52 9.05 16.91
N VAL A 70 -13.07 8.69 18.05
CA VAL A 70 -13.17 7.29 18.49
C VAL A 70 -14.43 6.68 17.92
N VAL A 71 -14.31 5.56 17.22
CA VAL A 71 -15.46 4.84 16.67
C VAL A 71 -15.62 3.53 17.43
N ASP A 72 -16.62 3.46 18.31
CA ASP A 72 -17.00 2.25 19.02
C ASP A 72 -17.85 1.37 18.12
N ASP A 73 -17.28 0.23 17.70
CA ASP A 73 -17.92 -0.71 16.78
C ASP A 73 -18.84 -1.70 17.51
N ALA A 74 -19.81 -1.16 18.25
CA ALA A 74 -20.75 -1.91 19.11
C ALA A 74 -19.99 -2.82 20.11
N CYS A 75 -19.03 -2.24 20.82
CA CYS A 75 -18.20 -2.96 21.77
C CYS A 75 -19.03 -3.46 22.95
N PRO A 76 -19.02 -4.77 23.27
CA PRO A 76 -19.79 -5.31 24.39
C PRO A 76 -19.30 -4.81 25.76
N ASP A 77 -18.05 -4.32 25.82
CA ASP A 77 -17.45 -3.82 27.05
C ASP A 77 -17.72 -2.32 27.27
N GLY A 78 -18.55 -1.68 26.41
CA GLY A 78 -18.92 -0.28 26.51
C GLY A 78 -17.72 0.68 26.43
N THR A 79 -16.74 0.35 25.59
CA THR A 79 -15.50 1.12 25.47
C THR A 79 -15.75 2.58 25.08
N GLY A 80 -16.69 2.84 24.17
CA GLY A 80 -17.00 4.20 23.72
C GLY A 80 -17.61 5.07 24.81
N GLU A 81 -18.52 4.53 25.64
CA GLU A 81 -19.10 5.25 26.79
C GLU A 81 -18.03 5.52 27.84
N TRP A 82 -17.19 4.53 28.10
CA TRP A 82 -16.09 4.67 29.05
C TRP A 82 -15.09 5.74 28.61
N VAL A 83 -14.67 5.74 27.34
CA VAL A 83 -13.80 6.80 26.79
C VAL A 83 -14.45 8.18 26.96
N ARG A 84 -15.76 8.30 26.71
CA ARG A 84 -16.49 9.56 26.86
C ARG A 84 -16.52 10.07 28.32
N SER A 85 -16.52 9.15 29.29
CA SER A 85 -16.53 9.53 30.73
C SER A 85 -15.14 9.86 31.25
N GLU A 86 -14.11 9.18 30.82
CA GLU A 86 -12.76 9.29 31.38
C GLU A 86 -11.85 10.28 30.64
N CYS A 87 -12.08 10.49 29.33
CA CYS A 87 -11.24 11.36 28.51
C CYS A 87 -11.85 12.77 28.43
N ALA A 88 -11.19 13.74 29.08
CA ALA A 88 -11.61 15.14 29.09
C ALA A 88 -11.05 15.99 27.93
N ASP A 89 -10.44 15.37 26.91
CA ASP A 89 -9.87 16.08 25.76
C ASP A 89 -10.98 16.77 24.94
N PRO A 90 -10.96 18.11 24.79
CA PRO A 90 -11.99 18.84 24.05
C PRO A 90 -12.04 18.51 22.56
N ARG A 91 -11.00 17.87 22.00
CA ARG A 91 -10.92 17.43 20.61
C ARG A 91 -11.69 16.12 20.37
N LEU A 92 -12.11 15.42 21.43
CA LEU A 92 -12.71 14.10 21.37
C LEU A 92 -14.14 14.13 20.83
N THR A 93 -14.41 13.27 19.88
CA THR A 93 -15.75 12.91 19.39
C THR A 93 -15.88 11.39 19.42
N VAL A 94 -16.91 10.86 20.05
CA VAL A 94 -17.18 9.41 20.09
C VAL A 94 -18.39 9.08 19.21
N VAL A 95 -18.18 8.24 18.19
CA VAL A 95 -19.21 7.66 17.33
C VAL A 95 -19.47 6.24 17.81
N THR A 96 -20.73 5.85 17.99
CA THR A 96 -21.10 4.50 18.47
C THR A 96 -21.97 3.81 17.42
N HIS A 97 -21.57 2.63 17.00
CA HIS A 97 -22.36 1.79 16.10
C HIS A 97 -23.42 1.00 16.88
N THR A 98 -24.55 0.72 16.25
CA THR A 98 -25.61 -0.14 16.80
C THR A 98 -25.33 -1.63 16.63
N ALA A 99 -24.45 -1.99 15.67
CA ALA A 99 -24.01 -3.35 15.37
C ALA A 99 -22.57 -3.32 14.90
N ASN A 100 -21.80 -4.38 15.19
CA ASN A 100 -20.41 -4.51 14.76
C ASN A 100 -20.32 -4.56 13.24
N GLN A 101 -19.57 -3.64 12.65
CA GLN A 101 -19.33 -3.51 11.20
C GLN A 101 -17.91 -3.94 10.79
N GLY A 102 -17.06 -4.25 11.75
CA GLY A 102 -15.65 -4.57 11.54
C GLY A 102 -14.76 -3.33 11.47
N VAL A 103 -13.45 -3.54 11.59
CA VAL A 103 -12.45 -2.47 11.65
C VAL A 103 -12.52 -1.51 10.46
N GLY A 104 -12.75 -2.04 9.25
CA GLY A 104 -12.95 -1.22 8.05
C GLY A 104 -14.21 -0.38 8.14
N GLY A 105 -15.34 -0.96 8.58
CA GLY A 105 -16.60 -0.24 8.77
C GLY A 105 -16.47 0.89 9.78
N ALA A 106 -15.82 0.64 10.92
CA ALA A 106 -15.55 1.66 11.92
C ALA A 106 -14.62 2.78 11.37
N THR A 107 -13.59 2.40 10.62
CA THR A 107 -12.69 3.37 9.96
C THR A 107 -13.45 4.26 8.98
N LEU A 108 -14.32 3.70 8.15
CA LEU A 108 -15.10 4.46 7.16
C LEU A 108 -16.10 5.42 7.81
N SER A 109 -16.71 5.00 8.92
CA SER A 109 -17.58 5.89 9.72
C SER A 109 -16.76 7.05 10.33
N GLY A 110 -15.56 6.76 10.79
CA GLY A 110 -14.61 7.79 11.27
C GLY A 110 -14.19 8.75 10.16
N TYR A 111 -13.94 8.26 8.94
CA TYR A 111 -13.64 9.10 7.77
C TYR A 111 -14.81 10.04 7.45
N THR A 112 -16.03 9.52 7.43
CA THR A 112 -17.24 10.32 7.23
C THR A 112 -17.34 11.42 8.26
N LYS A 113 -17.11 11.09 9.54
CA LYS A 113 -17.15 12.07 10.62
C LYS A 113 -16.03 13.12 10.53
N ALA A 114 -14.82 12.71 10.15
CA ALA A 114 -13.70 13.65 9.92
C ALA A 114 -14.00 14.62 8.78
N ILE A 115 -14.63 14.15 7.71
CA ILE A 115 -15.08 15.00 6.57
C ILE A 115 -16.12 16.02 7.05
N GLU A 116 -17.10 15.61 7.88
CA GLU A 116 -18.11 16.50 8.46
C GLU A 116 -17.50 17.57 9.36
N LEU A 117 -16.43 17.24 10.10
CA LEU A 117 -15.71 18.17 10.97
C LEU A 117 -14.75 19.11 10.22
N GLY A 118 -14.66 18.98 8.88
CA GLY A 118 -13.84 19.86 8.05
C GLY A 118 -12.35 19.55 8.10
N ALA A 119 -11.96 18.29 8.38
CA ALA A 119 -10.57 17.88 8.31
C ALA A 119 -10.00 18.00 6.90
N ASP A 120 -8.70 18.30 6.79
CA ASP A 120 -7.94 18.26 5.54
C ASP A 120 -7.23 16.92 5.36
N ILE A 121 -6.75 16.34 6.47
CA ILE A 121 -6.08 15.06 6.50
C ILE A 121 -6.71 14.18 7.56
N ILE A 122 -6.96 12.92 7.23
CA ILE A 122 -7.48 11.92 8.15
C ILE A 122 -6.40 10.90 8.41
N VAL A 123 -6.08 10.67 9.67
CA VAL A 123 -5.14 9.64 10.13
C VAL A 123 -5.93 8.52 10.79
N LYS A 124 -5.71 7.27 10.38
CA LYS A 124 -6.22 6.10 11.09
C LYS A 124 -5.11 5.50 11.95
N LEU A 125 -5.41 5.22 13.21
CA LEU A 125 -4.57 4.45 14.11
C LEU A 125 -5.45 3.54 14.97
N ASP A 126 -4.93 2.36 15.33
CA ASP A 126 -5.70 1.38 16.12
C ASP A 126 -5.57 1.71 17.61
N GLY A 127 -6.63 1.40 18.39
CA GLY A 127 -6.71 1.70 19.84
C GLY A 127 -5.95 0.69 20.70
N ASP A 128 -5.28 -0.32 20.11
CA ASP A 128 -4.57 -1.40 20.79
C ASP A 128 -3.18 -1.00 21.37
N GLY A 129 -2.72 0.20 21.08
CA GLY A 129 -1.43 0.72 21.54
C GLY A 129 -0.21 0.21 20.75
N GLN A 130 -0.38 -0.57 19.69
CA GLN A 130 0.74 -1.06 18.87
C GLN A 130 1.30 -0.01 17.89
N MET A 131 0.61 1.10 17.72
CA MET A 131 1.03 2.24 16.91
C MET A 131 1.44 3.40 17.81
N ASN A 132 2.55 4.06 17.50
CA ASN A 132 2.98 5.23 18.25
C ASN A 132 2.30 6.50 17.71
N PRO A 133 1.35 7.13 18.45
CA PRO A 133 0.67 8.34 18.00
C PRO A 133 1.62 9.53 17.77
N GLU A 134 2.76 9.60 18.45
CA GLU A 134 3.77 10.65 18.26
C GLU A 134 4.34 10.66 16.82
N MET A 135 4.15 9.57 16.06
CA MET A 135 4.59 9.48 14.67
C MET A 135 3.58 10.07 13.68
N ILE A 136 2.43 10.58 14.13
CA ILE A 136 1.41 11.19 13.25
C ILE A 136 2.03 12.28 12.38
N SER A 137 2.80 13.21 12.94
CA SER A 137 3.46 14.28 12.20
C SER A 137 4.37 13.75 11.08
N ARG A 138 5.07 12.64 11.32
CA ARG A 138 5.90 11.98 10.32
C ARG A 138 5.06 11.30 9.24
N LEU A 139 3.96 10.67 9.63
CA LEU A 139 3.06 9.97 8.71
C LEU A 139 2.36 10.92 7.73
N VAL A 140 1.88 12.07 8.22
CA VAL A 140 1.17 13.06 7.38
C VAL A 140 2.10 13.90 6.50
N ARG A 141 3.38 13.95 6.82
CA ARG A 141 4.37 14.79 6.14
C ARG A 141 4.39 14.65 4.62
N PRO A 142 4.37 13.45 4.00
CA PRO A 142 4.33 13.32 2.54
C PRO A 142 3.09 13.97 1.91
N ILE A 143 1.96 13.99 2.63
CA ILE A 143 0.73 14.61 2.18
C ILE A 143 0.85 16.14 2.29
N LEU A 144 1.29 16.66 3.44
CA LEU A 144 1.48 18.10 3.66
C LEU A 144 2.49 18.71 2.67
N GLU A 145 3.53 17.96 2.29
CA GLU A 145 4.54 18.38 1.30
C GLU A 145 4.07 18.25 -0.17
N GLY A 146 2.86 17.80 -0.44
CA GLY A 146 2.35 17.64 -1.81
C GLY A 146 2.98 16.50 -2.59
N ARG A 147 3.50 15.46 -1.90
CA ARG A 147 4.20 14.32 -2.52
C ARG A 147 3.35 13.06 -2.60
N ALA A 148 2.28 12.98 -1.82
CA ALA A 148 1.39 11.81 -1.77
C ALA A 148 -0.04 12.21 -1.43
N ASP A 149 -1.00 11.39 -1.85
CA ASP A 149 -2.41 11.47 -1.51
C ASP A 149 -2.76 10.64 -0.28
N TYR A 150 -1.99 9.57 -0.08
CA TYR A 150 -2.13 8.60 0.99
C TYR A 150 -0.74 8.23 1.52
N ALA A 151 -0.61 8.13 2.82
CA ALA A 151 0.61 7.67 3.47
C ALA A 151 0.31 6.43 4.30
N LYS A 152 1.22 5.46 4.28
CA LYS A 152 1.10 4.20 4.98
C LYS A 152 2.35 3.91 5.78
N GLY A 153 2.17 3.54 7.04
CA GLY A 153 3.27 3.14 7.91
C GLY A 153 3.88 1.81 7.48
N ASN A 154 5.21 1.72 7.53
CA ASN A 154 5.97 0.50 7.23
C ASN A 154 6.84 0.11 8.42
N ARG A 155 6.48 -0.99 9.09
CA ARG A 155 7.18 -1.55 10.25
C ARG A 155 8.46 -2.32 9.88
N PHE A 156 8.57 -2.74 8.63
CA PHE A 156 9.66 -3.58 8.13
C PHE A 156 10.84 -2.79 7.56
N PHE A 157 10.77 -1.47 7.58
CA PHE A 157 11.82 -0.64 7.00
C PHE A 157 13.16 -0.79 7.74
N ARG A 158 13.12 -1.04 9.05
CA ARG A 158 14.30 -1.29 9.88
C ARG A 158 14.43 -2.77 10.23
N LEU A 159 15.61 -3.35 9.98
CA LEU A 159 15.91 -4.76 10.28
C LEU A 159 15.70 -5.13 11.76
N GLN A 160 15.83 -4.16 12.67
CA GLN A 160 15.60 -4.36 14.11
C GLN A 160 14.17 -4.79 14.42
N GLY A 161 13.16 -4.32 13.66
CA GLY A 161 11.78 -4.74 13.79
C GLY A 161 11.50 -6.19 13.34
N ILE A 162 12.42 -6.83 12.64
CA ILE A 162 12.27 -8.19 12.11
C ILE A 162 12.85 -9.25 13.07
N SER A 163 13.87 -8.88 13.86
CA SER A 163 14.68 -9.83 14.65
C SER A 163 13.89 -10.59 15.75
N GLY A 164 12.75 -10.08 16.19
CA GLY A 164 11.89 -10.74 17.19
C GLY A 164 10.68 -11.49 16.61
N MET A 165 10.48 -11.49 15.27
CA MET A 165 9.28 -12.04 14.67
C MET A 165 9.39 -13.56 14.40
N PRO A 166 8.38 -14.37 14.77
CA PRO A 166 8.36 -15.79 14.42
C PRO A 166 8.47 -16.01 12.90
N LYS A 167 9.29 -16.97 12.47
CA LYS A 167 9.56 -17.25 11.03
C LYS A 167 8.29 -17.47 10.21
N MET A 168 7.29 -18.19 10.75
CA MET A 168 6.01 -18.43 10.08
C MET A 168 5.23 -17.13 9.84
N ARG A 169 5.25 -16.18 10.78
CA ARG A 169 4.61 -14.88 10.65
C ARG A 169 5.33 -14.04 9.59
N LEU A 170 6.67 -14.12 9.54
CA LEU A 170 7.46 -13.43 8.52
C LEU A 170 7.12 -13.93 7.11
N VAL A 171 7.09 -15.26 6.89
CA VAL A 171 6.72 -15.86 5.60
C VAL A 171 5.30 -15.49 5.21
N GLY A 172 4.35 -15.56 6.14
CA GLY A 172 2.96 -15.12 5.89
C GLY A 172 2.86 -13.66 5.46
N ASN A 173 3.60 -12.76 6.12
CA ASN A 173 3.64 -11.35 5.77
C ASN A 173 4.25 -11.10 4.39
N VAL A 174 5.30 -11.85 4.00
CA VAL A 174 5.90 -11.74 2.67
C VAL A 174 4.92 -12.18 1.58
N ILE A 175 4.23 -13.31 1.77
CA ILE A 175 3.22 -13.80 0.82
C ILE A 175 2.07 -12.79 0.69
N LEU A 176 1.57 -12.29 1.80
CA LEU A 176 0.47 -11.32 1.81
C LEU A 176 0.90 -9.98 1.21
N SER A 177 2.13 -9.53 1.50
CA SER A 177 2.71 -8.35 0.86
C SER A 177 2.79 -8.52 -0.66
N PHE A 178 3.25 -9.66 -1.14
CA PHE A 178 3.31 -9.94 -2.56
C PHE A 178 1.92 -9.98 -3.21
N ALA A 179 0.95 -10.67 -2.59
CA ALA A 179 -0.43 -10.71 -3.06
C ALA A 179 -1.05 -9.31 -3.15
N SER A 180 -0.81 -8.48 -2.14
CA SER A 180 -1.28 -7.09 -2.14
C SER A 180 -0.61 -6.23 -3.22
N LYS A 181 0.70 -6.39 -3.46
CA LYS A 181 1.41 -5.71 -4.55
C LYS A 181 0.79 -6.05 -5.92
N VAL A 182 0.60 -7.34 -6.17
CA VAL A 182 0.01 -7.83 -7.41
C VAL A 182 -1.43 -7.34 -7.59
N SER A 183 -2.25 -7.41 -6.54
CA SER A 183 -3.67 -7.03 -6.62
C SER A 183 -3.88 -5.52 -6.68
N SER A 184 -3.13 -4.74 -5.91
CA SER A 184 -3.26 -3.30 -5.85
C SER A 184 -2.45 -2.54 -6.89
N GLY A 185 -1.35 -3.11 -7.40
CA GLY A 185 -0.43 -2.43 -8.31
C GLY A 185 0.56 -1.46 -7.64
N TYR A 186 0.59 -1.38 -6.30
CA TYR A 186 1.59 -0.61 -5.56
C TYR A 186 2.80 -1.47 -5.21
N TRP A 187 3.68 -1.68 -6.16
CA TRP A 187 4.85 -2.56 -6.02
C TRP A 187 5.89 -2.09 -5.01
N LYS A 188 5.90 -0.80 -4.67
CA LYS A 188 6.83 -0.20 -3.71
C LYS A 188 6.36 -0.29 -2.27
N ILE A 189 5.07 -0.56 -2.01
CA ILE A 189 4.51 -0.67 -0.65
C ILE A 189 4.81 -2.05 -0.09
N PHE A 190 5.42 -2.13 1.10
CA PHE A 190 5.85 -3.41 1.67
C PHE A 190 4.92 -3.94 2.77
N ASP A 191 4.37 -3.09 3.64
CA ASP A 191 3.51 -3.47 4.77
C ASP A 191 2.03 -3.16 4.49
N PRO A 192 1.34 -3.95 3.64
CA PRO A 192 -0.02 -3.62 3.20
C PRO A 192 -1.07 -3.74 4.31
N THR A 193 -0.79 -4.50 5.36
CA THR A 193 -1.73 -4.77 6.46
C THR A 193 -1.54 -3.83 7.65
N ASN A 194 -0.60 -2.91 7.60
CA ASN A 194 -0.44 -1.93 8.65
C ASN A 194 -1.60 -0.94 8.62
N GLY A 195 -2.30 -0.81 9.74
CA GLY A 195 -3.45 0.08 9.90
C GLY A 195 -3.09 1.55 10.13
N PHE A 196 -1.82 1.88 10.42
CA PHE A 196 -1.39 3.26 10.63
C PHE A 196 -1.25 3.98 9.29
N THR A 197 -2.27 4.76 8.94
CA THR A 197 -2.40 5.34 7.60
C THR A 197 -2.90 6.78 7.67
N ALA A 198 -2.61 7.57 6.64
CA ALA A 198 -3.15 8.92 6.48
C ALA A 198 -3.64 9.14 5.05
N ILE A 199 -4.71 9.89 4.89
CA ILE A 199 -5.32 10.22 3.60
C ILE A 199 -5.68 11.70 3.54
N HIS A 200 -5.45 12.34 2.39
CA HIS A 200 -6.00 13.68 2.14
C HIS A 200 -7.51 13.61 1.91
N VAL A 201 -8.27 14.49 2.56
CA VAL A 201 -9.75 14.46 2.56
C VAL A 201 -10.35 14.55 1.15
N LYS A 202 -9.77 15.35 0.26
CA LYS A 202 -10.25 15.44 -1.12
C LYS A 202 -10.18 14.09 -1.83
N VAL A 203 -9.13 13.31 -1.58
CA VAL A 203 -9.00 11.96 -2.13
C VAL A 203 -9.98 10.99 -1.46
N ALA A 204 -10.17 11.08 -0.14
CA ALA A 204 -11.17 10.27 0.55
C ALA A 204 -12.59 10.49 -0.01
N LYS A 205 -12.93 11.73 -0.40
CA LYS A 205 -14.25 12.09 -0.98
C LYS A 205 -14.52 11.50 -2.36
N ILE A 206 -13.50 11.23 -3.17
CA ILE A 206 -13.67 10.64 -4.51
C ILE A 206 -13.66 9.10 -4.48
N LEU A 207 -13.25 8.49 -3.36
CA LEU A 207 -13.30 7.04 -3.21
C LEU A 207 -14.73 6.55 -2.97
N PRO A 208 -15.11 5.39 -3.52
CA PRO A 208 -16.40 4.76 -3.25
C PRO A 208 -16.38 4.07 -1.87
N LEU A 209 -16.46 4.88 -0.79
CA LEU A 209 -16.30 4.41 0.58
C LEU A 209 -17.28 3.29 0.96
N ASP A 210 -18.45 3.25 0.35
CA ASP A 210 -19.48 2.22 0.52
C ASP A 210 -19.09 0.85 -0.05
N GLN A 211 -18.19 0.81 -1.04
CA GLN A 211 -17.73 -0.40 -1.71
C GLN A 211 -16.45 -0.98 -1.10
N ILE A 212 -15.76 -0.21 -0.26
CA ILE A 212 -14.53 -0.67 0.40
C ILE A 212 -14.85 -1.73 1.46
N ASP A 213 -14.01 -2.76 1.52
CA ASP A 213 -14.18 -3.88 2.45
C ASP A 213 -14.21 -3.41 3.91
N LYS A 214 -15.20 -3.87 4.66
CA LYS A 214 -15.41 -3.48 6.06
C LYS A 214 -14.69 -4.38 7.08
N SER A 215 -14.08 -5.47 6.61
CA SER A 215 -13.39 -6.45 7.45
C SER A 215 -11.89 -6.16 7.56
N PHE A 216 -11.10 -7.14 8.02
CA PHE A 216 -9.64 -7.10 8.05
C PHE A 216 -8.97 -6.99 6.66
N PHE A 217 -9.72 -7.08 5.57
CA PHE A 217 -9.19 -6.86 4.22
C PHE A 217 -9.17 -5.39 3.83
N PHE A 218 -9.70 -4.51 4.67
CA PHE A 218 -9.85 -3.06 4.44
C PHE A 218 -8.58 -2.40 3.90
N GLU A 219 -7.42 -2.61 4.52
CA GLU A 219 -6.17 -1.95 4.12
C GLU A 219 -5.72 -2.35 2.71
N SER A 220 -5.87 -3.63 2.36
CA SER A 220 -5.53 -4.12 1.03
C SER A 220 -6.51 -3.62 -0.04
N ASP A 221 -7.79 -3.55 0.31
CA ASP A 221 -8.85 -3.07 -0.57
C ASP A 221 -8.76 -1.55 -0.80
N MET A 222 -8.43 -0.81 0.25
CA MET A 222 -8.14 0.62 0.16
C MET A 222 -7.02 0.89 -0.86
N LEU A 223 -5.93 0.12 -0.84
CA LEU A 223 -4.85 0.26 -1.83
C LEU A 223 -5.34 -0.02 -3.25
N TYR A 224 -6.22 -1.00 -3.45
CA TYR A 224 -6.83 -1.26 -4.76
C TYR A 224 -7.63 -0.05 -5.24
N HIS A 225 -8.53 0.49 -4.42
CA HIS A 225 -9.35 1.65 -4.77
C HIS A 225 -8.51 2.91 -5.00
N LEU A 226 -7.45 3.12 -4.24
CA LEU A 226 -6.49 4.21 -4.45
C LEU A 226 -5.80 4.07 -5.82
N ASN A 227 -5.36 2.88 -6.21
CA ASN A 227 -4.70 2.65 -7.51
C ASN A 227 -5.65 2.87 -8.68
N VAL A 228 -6.88 2.35 -8.58
CA VAL A 228 -7.92 2.57 -9.60
C VAL A 228 -8.19 4.07 -9.79
N ASN A 229 -8.12 4.87 -8.74
CA ASN A 229 -8.24 6.33 -8.82
C ASN A 229 -6.92 7.04 -9.13
N ARG A 230 -5.80 6.31 -9.33
CA ARG A 230 -4.46 6.86 -9.64
C ARG A 230 -3.87 7.74 -8.53
N ALA A 231 -4.25 7.51 -7.27
CA ALA A 231 -3.70 8.21 -6.12
C ALA A 231 -2.23 7.81 -5.86
N VAL A 232 -1.42 8.73 -5.38
CA VAL A 232 -0.03 8.46 -4.98
C VAL A 232 0.01 7.98 -3.54
N VAL A 233 0.62 6.82 -3.31
CA VAL A 233 0.81 6.25 -1.97
C VAL A 233 2.27 6.35 -1.56
N ALA A 234 2.54 6.93 -0.38
CA ALA A 234 3.87 6.98 0.23
C ALA A 234 4.02 5.91 1.31
N ASP A 235 5.16 5.20 1.29
CA ASP A 235 5.57 4.25 2.32
C ASP A 235 6.42 5.00 3.36
N VAL A 236 5.94 5.08 4.62
CA VAL A 236 6.58 5.87 5.67
C VAL A 236 7.17 4.95 6.73
N PRO A 237 8.49 4.98 6.95
CA PRO A 237 9.10 4.18 8.01
C PRO A 237 8.56 4.55 9.38
N ILE A 238 8.01 3.57 10.10
CA ILE A 238 7.55 3.72 11.47
C ILE A 238 8.24 2.71 12.37
N ASP A 239 8.31 3.05 13.66
CA ASP A 239 8.79 2.12 14.68
C ASP A 239 7.61 1.25 15.15
N ALA A 240 7.79 -0.08 15.14
CA ALA A 240 6.78 -1.01 15.63
C ALA A 240 6.88 -1.13 17.15
N ILE A 241 5.76 -1.02 17.83
CA ILE A 241 5.63 -1.37 19.25
C ILE A 241 5.07 -2.80 19.28
N TYR A 242 5.87 -3.77 19.73
CA TYR A 242 5.41 -5.14 19.90
C TYR A 242 4.97 -5.32 21.35
N GLY A 243 3.66 -5.50 21.56
CA GLY A 243 3.08 -5.93 22.83
C GLY A 243 3.01 -7.46 22.91
N ASP A 244 2.69 -7.99 24.11
CA ASP A 244 2.51 -9.42 24.37
C ASP A 244 1.17 -9.98 23.83
N GLU A 245 0.46 -9.24 23.01
CA GLU A 245 -0.85 -9.62 22.51
C GLU A 245 -0.79 -10.79 21.53
N THR A 246 -1.56 -11.83 21.81
CA THR A 246 -1.73 -12.99 20.94
C THR A 246 -2.79 -12.68 19.88
N SER A 247 -2.40 -12.72 18.60
CA SER A 247 -3.33 -12.59 17.50
C SER A 247 -4.39 -13.72 17.55
N HIS A 248 -5.65 -13.35 17.73
CA HIS A 248 -6.80 -14.29 17.72
C HIS A 248 -7.23 -14.71 16.32
N LEU A 249 -6.53 -14.28 15.26
CA LEU A 249 -6.86 -14.59 13.87
C LEU A 249 -6.54 -16.04 13.53
N LYS A 250 -7.57 -16.84 13.26
CA LYS A 250 -7.43 -18.20 12.72
C LYS A 250 -7.07 -18.14 11.25
N ILE A 251 -5.76 -18.14 10.94
CA ILE A 251 -5.19 -17.97 9.59
C ILE A 251 -5.86 -18.89 8.56
N SER A 252 -6.12 -20.16 8.91
CA SER A 252 -6.72 -21.13 7.98
C SER A 252 -8.12 -20.77 7.47
N ARG A 253 -8.91 -20.00 8.24
CA ARG A 253 -10.27 -19.58 7.84
C ARG A 253 -10.28 -18.32 6.98
N ILE A 254 -9.19 -17.55 7.01
CA ILE A 254 -9.09 -16.23 6.35
C ILE A 254 -8.37 -16.36 5.00
N LEU A 255 -7.52 -17.38 4.84
CA LEU A 255 -6.64 -17.51 3.67
C LEU A 255 -7.40 -17.58 2.34
N LEU A 256 -8.40 -18.45 2.20
CA LEU A 256 -9.17 -18.60 0.96
C LEU A 256 -10.02 -17.36 0.63
N PRO A 257 -10.78 -16.77 1.57
CA PRO A 257 -11.47 -15.51 1.33
C PRO A 257 -10.54 -14.37 0.92
N PHE A 258 -9.36 -14.25 1.55
CA PHE A 258 -8.38 -13.23 1.19
C PHE A 258 -7.80 -13.45 -0.21
N ALA A 259 -7.43 -14.68 -0.54
CA ALA A 259 -6.94 -15.02 -1.88
C ALA A 259 -7.96 -14.67 -2.97
N TRP A 260 -9.26 -14.98 -2.73
CA TRP A 260 -10.34 -14.62 -3.64
C TRP A 260 -10.50 -13.11 -3.79
N LYS A 261 -10.48 -12.35 -2.68
CA LYS A 261 -10.58 -10.89 -2.70
C LYS A 261 -9.39 -10.27 -3.46
N HIS A 262 -8.16 -10.75 -3.21
CA HIS A 262 -6.98 -10.31 -3.97
C HIS A 262 -7.10 -10.62 -5.46
N LEU A 263 -7.59 -11.81 -5.83
CA LEU A 263 -7.81 -12.18 -7.23
C LEU A 263 -8.85 -11.28 -7.89
N ASN A 264 -9.96 -11.02 -7.21
CA ASN A 264 -11.01 -10.13 -7.70
C ASN A 264 -10.48 -8.70 -7.92
N ASN A 265 -9.75 -8.15 -6.95
CA ASN A 265 -9.13 -6.83 -7.06
C ASN A 265 -8.11 -6.79 -8.20
N LEU A 266 -7.30 -7.84 -8.39
CA LEU A 266 -6.38 -7.95 -9.50
C LEU A 266 -7.12 -7.88 -10.84
N VAL A 267 -8.13 -8.73 -11.03
CA VAL A 267 -8.88 -8.80 -12.29
C VAL A 267 -9.55 -7.46 -12.59
N ASN A 268 -10.26 -6.90 -11.61
CA ASN A 268 -10.93 -5.60 -11.77
C ASN A 268 -9.94 -4.47 -12.08
N ARG A 269 -8.79 -4.43 -11.37
CA ARG A 269 -7.73 -3.44 -11.62
C ARG A 269 -7.18 -3.56 -13.05
N LEU A 270 -6.90 -4.79 -13.50
CA LEU A 270 -6.40 -5.01 -14.86
C LEU A 270 -7.41 -4.58 -15.91
N ILE A 271 -8.68 -4.92 -15.72
CA ILE A 271 -9.76 -4.52 -16.63
C ILE A 271 -9.88 -2.99 -16.67
N ILE A 272 -9.97 -2.35 -15.50
CA ILE A 272 -10.17 -0.88 -15.44
C ILE A 272 -8.96 -0.16 -16.00
N ASN A 273 -7.74 -0.48 -15.56
CA ASN A 273 -6.56 0.29 -15.92
C ASN A 273 -6.06 0.02 -17.35
N TYR A 274 -6.19 -1.23 -17.85
CA TYR A 274 -5.59 -1.63 -19.12
C TYR A 274 -6.58 -1.91 -20.26
N LEU A 275 -7.88 -2.05 -19.98
CA LEU A 275 -8.88 -2.22 -21.03
C LEU A 275 -9.76 -0.97 -21.18
N PHE A 276 -10.20 -0.36 -20.08
CA PHE A 276 -11.12 0.78 -20.15
C PHE A 276 -10.44 2.15 -20.09
N ARG A 277 -9.40 2.30 -19.26
CA ARG A 277 -8.75 3.60 -19.09
C ARG A 277 -7.67 3.89 -20.12
N ASP A 278 -6.80 2.92 -20.34
CA ASP A 278 -5.63 3.07 -21.23
C ASP A 278 -5.38 1.77 -21.99
N PHE A 279 -5.89 1.69 -23.23
CA PHE A 279 -5.62 0.56 -24.09
C PHE A 279 -4.30 0.79 -24.82
N SER A 280 -3.22 0.35 -24.20
CA SER A 280 -1.84 0.54 -24.68
C SER A 280 -1.22 -0.76 -25.20
N PHE A 281 0.04 -0.69 -25.62
CA PHE A 281 0.79 -1.90 -26.02
C PHE A 281 0.88 -2.92 -24.87
N ALA A 282 0.91 -2.47 -23.61
CA ALA A 282 0.86 -3.36 -22.45
C ALA A 282 -0.46 -4.16 -22.39
N SER A 283 -1.59 -3.57 -22.81
CA SER A 283 -2.87 -4.28 -22.91
C SER A 283 -2.82 -5.41 -23.93
N VAL A 284 -2.18 -5.15 -25.07
CA VAL A 284 -1.95 -6.19 -26.10
C VAL A 284 -1.05 -7.30 -25.57
N GLN A 285 0.04 -6.95 -24.86
CA GLN A 285 0.93 -7.93 -24.24
C GLN A 285 0.18 -8.81 -23.22
N LEU A 286 -0.69 -8.22 -22.40
CA LEU A 286 -1.51 -8.94 -21.42
C LEU A 286 -2.45 -9.93 -22.14
N LEU A 287 -3.25 -9.46 -23.08
CA LEU A 287 -4.28 -10.28 -23.75
C LEU A 287 -3.65 -11.39 -24.60
N VAL A 288 -2.71 -11.03 -25.46
CA VAL A 288 -2.04 -12.01 -26.35
C VAL A 288 -1.21 -12.99 -25.52
N GLY A 289 -0.50 -12.49 -24.49
CA GLY A 289 0.29 -13.32 -23.60
C GLY A 289 -0.57 -14.37 -22.89
N MET A 290 -1.74 -13.97 -22.35
CA MET A 290 -2.68 -14.92 -21.73
C MET A 290 -3.20 -15.97 -22.71
N VAL A 291 -3.58 -15.56 -23.92
CA VAL A 291 -4.06 -16.48 -24.98
C VAL A 291 -2.99 -17.48 -25.35
N LEU A 292 -1.75 -17.03 -25.57
CA LEU A 292 -0.64 -17.90 -25.95
C LEU A 292 -0.25 -18.89 -24.84
N ILE A 293 -0.23 -18.45 -23.57
CA ILE A 293 0.01 -19.36 -22.43
C ILE A 293 -1.12 -20.38 -22.32
N ALA A 294 -2.38 -19.95 -22.40
CA ALA A 294 -3.52 -20.86 -22.33
C ALA A 294 -3.45 -21.88 -23.47
N PHE A 295 -3.23 -21.44 -24.70
CA PHE A 295 -3.08 -22.34 -25.85
C PHE A 295 -1.91 -23.31 -25.66
N GLY A 296 -0.70 -22.82 -25.36
CA GLY A 296 0.49 -23.64 -25.17
C GLY A 296 0.33 -24.70 -24.07
N THR A 297 -0.31 -24.30 -22.95
CA THR A 297 -0.57 -25.19 -21.81
C THR A 297 -1.63 -26.25 -22.15
N ILE A 298 -2.77 -25.86 -22.73
CA ILE A 298 -3.87 -26.77 -23.06
C ILE A 298 -3.44 -27.71 -24.17
N PHE A 299 -2.91 -27.17 -25.27
CA PHE A 299 -2.46 -27.95 -26.44
C PHE A 299 -1.33 -28.90 -26.06
N GLY A 300 -0.32 -28.41 -25.32
CA GLY A 300 0.79 -29.23 -24.86
C GLY A 300 0.31 -30.30 -23.83
N GLY A 301 -0.56 -29.96 -22.92
CA GLY A 301 -1.12 -30.87 -21.93
C GLY A 301 -1.94 -32.01 -22.55
N ILE A 302 -2.79 -31.71 -23.55
CA ILE A 302 -3.61 -32.72 -24.25
C ILE A 302 -2.68 -33.70 -24.98
N ASN A 303 -1.74 -33.19 -25.77
CA ASN A 303 -0.82 -34.06 -26.55
C ASN A 303 0.14 -34.86 -25.65
N TRP A 304 0.55 -34.28 -24.51
CA TRP A 304 1.34 -35.00 -23.51
C TRP A 304 0.54 -36.14 -22.85
N TYR A 305 -0.72 -35.89 -22.47
CA TYR A 305 -1.59 -36.90 -21.92
C TYR A 305 -1.86 -38.06 -22.91
N GLU A 306 -2.11 -37.72 -24.20
CA GLU A 306 -2.32 -38.70 -25.25
C GLU A 306 -1.05 -39.54 -25.50
N SER A 307 0.13 -38.92 -25.52
CA SER A 307 1.41 -39.61 -25.65
C SER A 307 1.66 -40.59 -24.49
N VAL A 308 1.34 -40.20 -23.27
CA VAL A 308 1.50 -41.09 -22.09
C VAL A 308 0.48 -42.23 -22.11
N SER A 309 -0.75 -41.97 -22.52
CA SER A 309 -1.83 -42.99 -22.50
C SER A 309 -1.71 -44.02 -23.61
N THR A 310 -1.20 -43.61 -24.78
CA THR A 310 -1.05 -44.52 -25.94
C THR A 310 0.32 -45.17 -26.08
N GLY A 311 1.33 -44.64 -25.34
CA GLY A 311 2.74 -45.04 -25.49
C GLY A 311 3.39 -44.57 -26.78
N ILE A 312 2.71 -43.72 -27.56
CA ILE A 312 3.21 -43.16 -28.82
C ILE A 312 3.81 -41.78 -28.56
N VAL A 313 5.09 -41.60 -28.89
CA VAL A 313 5.79 -40.33 -28.66
C VAL A 313 5.20 -39.25 -29.57
N ALA A 314 4.90 -38.08 -28.96
CA ALA A 314 4.40 -36.94 -29.71
C ALA A 314 5.41 -36.46 -30.77
N VAL A 315 4.91 -36.04 -31.92
CA VAL A 315 5.72 -35.55 -33.05
C VAL A 315 6.47 -34.28 -32.61
N THR A 316 7.76 -34.16 -32.98
CA THR A 316 8.61 -33.01 -32.60
C THR A 316 7.97 -31.65 -32.90
N GLY A 317 7.23 -31.50 -34.00
CA GLY A 317 6.52 -30.26 -34.32
C GLY A 317 5.47 -29.85 -33.30
N VAL A 318 4.77 -30.83 -32.72
CA VAL A 318 3.77 -30.58 -31.64
C VAL A 318 4.46 -30.08 -30.40
N ILE A 319 5.56 -30.71 -29.98
CA ILE A 319 6.33 -30.30 -28.78
C ILE A 319 6.89 -28.90 -28.98
N VAL A 320 7.49 -28.61 -30.11
CA VAL A 320 8.06 -27.30 -30.44
C VAL A 320 6.97 -26.24 -30.48
N LEU A 321 5.81 -26.50 -31.10
CA LEU A 321 4.70 -25.53 -31.14
C LEU A 321 4.17 -25.21 -29.74
N ALA A 322 3.94 -26.22 -28.92
CA ALA A 322 3.49 -26.01 -27.54
C ALA A 322 4.52 -25.19 -26.71
N ALA A 323 5.80 -25.57 -26.80
CA ALA A 323 6.86 -24.89 -26.04
C ALA A 323 7.08 -23.45 -26.51
N LEU A 324 7.09 -23.19 -27.81
CA LEU A 324 7.28 -21.84 -28.35
C LEU A 324 6.10 -20.93 -28.01
N THR A 325 4.85 -21.38 -28.18
CA THR A 325 3.68 -20.56 -27.85
C THR A 325 3.62 -20.23 -26.37
N PHE A 326 3.90 -21.21 -25.49
CA PHE A 326 4.00 -20.96 -24.06
C PHE A 326 5.12 -19.94 -23.74
N SER A 327 6.32 -20.12 -24.33
CA SER A 327 7.47 -19.24 -24.07
C SER A 327 7.22 -17.81 -24.57
N PHE A 328 6.67 -17.63 -25.76
CA PHE A 328 6.29 -16.29 -26.25
C PHE A 328 5.22 -15.63 -25.37
N GLY A 329 4.21 -16.40 -24.95
CA GLY A 329 3.21 -15.92 -24.03
C GLY A 329 3.81 -15.46 -22.70
N ALA A 330 4.74 -16.23 -22.13
CA ALA A 330 5.46 -15.87 -20.90
C ALA A 330 6.30 -14.59 -21.09
N ILE A 331 7.01 -14.44 -22.20
CA ILE A 331 7.78 -13.22 -22.51
C ILE A 331 6.86 -12.00 -22.58
N LEU A 332 5.70 -12.10 -23.22
CA LEU A 332 4.72 -11.01 -23.28
C LEU A 332 4.18 -10.65 -21.91
N LEU A 333 3.83 -11.64 -21.08
CA LEU A 333 3.36 -11.36 -19.71
C LEU A 333 4.45 -10.77 -18.82
N LEU A 334 5.71 -11.16 -18.97
CA LEU A 334 6.84 -10.52 -18.27
C LEU A 334 7.02 -9.06 -18.73
N GLY A 335 6.86 -8.79 -20.03
CA GLY A 335 6.85 -7.43 -20.57
C GLY A 335 5.72 -6.57 -19.98
N PHE A 336 4.51 -7.13 -19.91
CA PHE A 336 3.37 -6.50 -19.28
C PHE A 336 3.63 -6.23 -17.78
N LEU A 337 4.14 -7.22 -17.03
CA LEU A 337 4.43 -7.08 -15.61
C LEU A 337 5.46 -5.96 -15.34
N ASN A 338 6.51 -5.88 -16.18
CA ASN A 338 7.49 -4.80 -16.08
C ASN A 338 6.84 -3.43 -16.30
N HIS A 339 5.92 -3.32 -17.26
CA HIS A 339 5.15 -2.09 -17.46
C HIS A 339 4.27 -1.75 -16.25
N ASP A 340 3.54 -2.73 -15.69
CA ASP A 340 2.68 -2.55 -14.51
C ASP A 340 3.48 -2.06 -13.29
N ILE A 341 4.68 -2.61 -13.06
CA ILE A 341 5.59 -2.18 -11.99
C ILE A 341 6.01 -0.71 -12.15
N GLN A 342 6.24 -0.26 -13.38
CA GLN A 342 6.68 1.10 -13.65
C GLN A 342 5.52 2.11 -13.72
N ASN A 343 4.32 1.67 -14.05
CA ASN A 343 3.13 2.51 -14.27
C ASN A 343 2.40 2.89 -12.98
N GLN A 344 3.10 2.95 -11.83
CA GLN A 344 2.52 3.43 -10.58
C GLN A 344 2.26 4.93 -10.65
N PRO A 345 1.19 5.44 -9.98
CA PRO A 345 0.94 6.87 -9.87
C PRO A 345 2.14 7.61 -9.26
N GLN A 346 2.50 8.75 -9.84
CA GLN A 346 3.65 9.55 -9.40
C GLN A 346 3.29 11.01 -9.11
N ARG A 347 2.14 11.47 -9.58
CA ARG A 347 1.64 12.82 -9.33
C ARG A 347 0.42 12.75 -8.43
N PRO A 348 0.47 13.36 -7.23
CA PRO A 348 -0.67 13.43 -6.33
C PRO A 348 -1.89 14.08 -6.97
N LEU A 349 -3.07 13.58 -6.61
CA LEU A 349 -4.36 14.03 -7.15
C LEU A 349 -4.90 15.26 -6.43
N TYR A 350 -4.76 15.29 -5.09
CA TYR A 350 -5.46 16.26 -4.26
C TYR A 350 -5.17 17.73 -4.57
N PRO A 351 -4.01 18.12 -5.09
CA PRO A 351 -3.79 19.51 -5.48
C PRO A 351 -4.67 19.96 -6.64
N ASP A 352 -5.06 19.01 -7.51
CA ASP A 352 -5.86 19.27 -8.71
C ASP A 352 -7.38 19.04 -8.46
N LEU A 353 -7.77 18.47 -7.29
CA LEU A 353 -9.15 18.31 -6.82
C LEU A 353 -9.60 19.54 -6.01
#